data_5f900a32bfd3eafaf8f60ca39f8cdf82
#
_entry.id   5f900a32bfd3eafaf8f60ca39f8cdf82
#
_cell.length_a   1.000
_cell.length_b   1.000
_cell.length_c   1.000
_cell.angle_alpha   90.00
_cell.angle_beta   90.00
_cell.angle_gamma   90.00
#
_symmetry.space_group_name_H-M   'P 1'
#
loop_
_entity.id
_entity.type
_entity.pdbx_description
1 polymer ?
#
loop_
_entity_poly.entity_id
_entity_poly.type
_entity_poly.pdbx_seq_one_letter_code
_entity_poly.pdbx_strand_id
1 'polypeptide(L)'
;MTRKLIVSLLLLFGSAAAALPAPTAAPLPDENGTAPAVESPWFPGRQYAFVWRNWTLVPARKLAEVLETPVENVRALAESMGLPPQRAIEPEWNSPQGYITVLRRNWHLLPYDQLLTLLGITREELAWRLIEDDYLFVKLGYRKPYCPPLHYEKPSEQAERQAARIAAQVRDIRPATAVAETPRFAFIDEFSRSHKPARKRQEPATADTGGQGFALRIIYPYCATFGDPLTDPELSSYPEGLLQRLSEAGVNGIWMHSVLRTLVPPDGIFPGADDAGLRIEGLKRLVERAAKYGIGIYLYVNEPRAMNLSFFESDPQRKALMGSAEGDQRALCT
;
A
#
# COMPACT_ATOMS: atom_id res chain seq x y z
N MET A 1 27.88 4.47 -88.15
CA MET A 1 26.75 4.35 -87.12
C MET A 1 26.99 3.10 -86.34
N THR A 2 27.63 3.24 -85.16
CA THR A 2 28.00 2.14 -84.28
C THR A 2 27.22 2.29 -82.97
N ARG A 3 26.26 1.41 -82.73
CA ARG A 3 25.47 1.32 -81.50
C ARG A 3 26.31 0.62 -80.43
N LYS A 4 26.63 1.33 -79.32
CA LYS A 4 27.22 0.75 -78.12
C LYS A 4 26.11 0.13 -77.29
N LEU A 5 26.21 -1.16 -77.00
CA LEU A 5 25.38 -1.88 -75.99
C LEU A 5 25.99 -1.60 -74.61
N ILE A 6 25.20 -1.01 -73.74
CA ILE A 6 25.53 -0.89 -72.27
C ILE A 6 24.84 -2.05 -71.61
N VAL A 7 25.62 -3.00 -71.09
CA VAL A 7 25.16 -4.08 -70.23
C VAL A 7 25.25 -3.58 -68.77
N SER A 8 24.08 -3.31 -68.15
CA SER A 8 24.01 -2.96 -66.71
C SER A 8 23.97 -4.25 -65.93
N LEU A 9 25.03 -4.48 -65.18
CA LEU A 9 25.13 -5.56 -64.18
C LEU A 9 24.46 -5.12 -62.88
N LEU A 10 23.25 -5.62 -62.57
CA LEU A 10 22.58 -5.44 -61.27
C LEU A 10 23.18 -6.42 -60.28
N LEU A 11 24.00 -5.90 -59.34
CA LEU A 11 24.45 -6.62 -58.15
C LEU A 11 23.32 -6.59 -57.11
N LEU A 12 22.62 -7.70 -56.90
CA LEU A 12 21.72 -7.93 -55.79
C LEU A 12 22.53 -8.19 -54.54
N PHE A 13 22.70 -7.18 -53.71
CA PHE A 13 23.15 -7.36 -52.33
C PHE A 13 21.96 -7.87 -51.49
N GLY A 14 21.90 -9.16 -51.28
CA GLY A 14 21.03 -9.76 -50.31
C GLY A 14 21.51 -9.39 -48.89
N SER A 15 20.93 -8.35 -48.27
CA SER A 15 21.12 -8.08 -46.84
C SER A 15 20.39 -9.16 -46.06
N ALA A 16 21.14 -10.14 -45.56
CA ALA A 16 20.64 -10.99 -44.49
C ALA A 16 20.47 -10.10 -43.25
N ALA A 17 19.25 -9.67 -42.98
CA ALA A 17 18.91 -9.05 -41.71
C ALA A 17 19.10 -10.12 -40.65
N ALA A 18 20.19 -10.06 -39.91
CA ALA A 18 20.32 -10.85 -38.65
C ALA A 18 19.18 -10.44 -37.75
N ALA A 19 18.26 -11.37 -37.45
CA ALA A 19 17.21 -11.16 -36.48
C ALA A 19 17.89 -10.83 -35.16
N LEU A 20 17.66 -9.63 -34.64
CA LEU A 20 18.07 -9.30 -33.26
C LEU A 20 17.45 -10.34 -32.33
N PRO A 21 18.21 -10.87 -31.37
CA PRO A 21 17.66 -11.79 -30.39
C PRO A 21 16.49 -11.06 -29.70
N ALA A 22 15.37 -11.78 -29.53
CA ALA A 22 14.23 -11.27 -28.80
C ALA A 22 14.72 -10.75 -27.43
N PRO A 23 14.23 -9.60 -26.95
CA PRO A 23 14.64 -9.08 -25.66
C PRO A 23 14.39 -10.17 -24.61
N THR A 24 15.43 -10.56 -23.90
CA THR A 24 15.30 -11.50 -22.79
C THR A 24 14.40 -10.85 -21.75
N ALA A 25 13.33 -11.57 -21.37
CA ALA A 25 12.39 -11.10 -20.34
C ALA A 25 13.15 -10.69 -19.08
N ALA A 26 12.74 -9.60 -18.44
CA ALA A 26 13.38 -9.10 -17.22
C ALA A 26 13.41 -10.19 -16.15
N PRO A 27 14.57 -10.46 -15.51
CA PRO A 27 14.65 -11.46 -14.47
C PRO A 27 13.85 -11.00 -13.23
N LEU A 28 13.01 -11.88 -12.71
CA LEU A 28 12.32 -11.65 -11.44
C LEU A 28 13.25 -12.01 -10.25
N PRO A 29 13.21 -11.26 -9.15
CA PRO A 29 14.06 -11.55 -8.00
C PRO A 29 13.80 -12.93 -7.43
N ASP A 30 14.87 -13.71 -7.18
CA ASP A 30 14.81 -15.06 -6.59
C ASP A 30 13.82 -16.03 -7.31
N GLU A 31 13.72 -15.92 -8.63
CA GLU A 31 12.75 -16.69 -9.44
C GLU A 31 12.90 -18.19 -9.31
N ASN A 32 14.12 -18.66 -9.13
CA ASN A 32 14.46 -20.07 -8.94
C ASN A 32 14.63 -20.43 -7.46
N GLY A 33 14.11 -19.60 -6.56
CA GLY A 33 14.18 -19.84 -5.12
C GLY A 33 13.53 -21.15 -4.71
N THR A 34 14.19 -21.89 -3.82
CA THR A 34 13.72 -23.19 -3.31
C THR A 34 13.18 -23.13 -1.89
N ALA A 35 13.15 -21.91 -1.29
CA ALA A 35 12.64 -21.76 0.07
C ALA A 35 11.16 -22.21 0.13
N PRO A 36 10.77 -23.02 1.14
CA PRO A 36 9.41 -23.51 1.25
C PRO A 36 8.44 -22.36 1.51
N ALA A 37 7.24 -22.47 0.92
CA ALA A 37 6.15 -21.56 1.23
C ALA A 37 5.61 -21.83 2.64
N VAL A 38 5.12 -20.77 3.30
CA VAL A 38 4.40 -20.91 4.58
C VAL A 38 3.04 -21.53 4.31
N GLU A 39 2.77 -22.64 4.96
CA GLU A 39 1.49 -23.34 4.87
C GLU A 39 0.37 -22.58 5.60
N SER A 40 -0.86 -22.86 5.19
CA SER A 40 -2.07 -22.33 5.81
C SER A 40 -2.97 -23.49 6.31
N PRO A 41 -2.58 -24.20 7.38
CA PRO A 41 -3.17 -25.49 7.78
C PRO A 41 -4.61 -25.37 8.27
N TRP A 42 -5.08 -24.18 8.60
CA TRP A 42 -6.47 -23.92 9.00
C TRP A 42 -7.45 -23.88 7.82
N PHE A 43 -6.97 -23.75 6.59
CA PHE A 43 -7.80 -23.88 5.40
C PHE A 43 -7.84 -25.32 4.88
N PRO A 44 -8.93 -25.75 4.22
CA PRO A 44 -9.02 -27.07 3.61
C PRO A 44 -7.97 -27.36 2.55
N GLY A 45 -7.39 -26.32 1.97
CA GLY A 45 -6.35 -26.38 0.94
C GLY A 45 -6.00 -24.99 0.43
N ARG A 46 -4.99 -24.91 -0.44
CA ARG A 46 -4.46 -23.66 -0.96
C ARG A 46 -5.50 -22.84 -1.75
N GLN A 47 -6.37 -23.46 -2.52
CA GLN A 47 -7.44 -22.77 -3.26
C GLN A 47 -8.43 -22.05 -2.32
N TYR A 48 -8.74 -22.63 -1.17
CA TYR A 48 -9.58 -22.00 -0.15
C TYR A 48 -8.89 -20.80 0.49
N ALA A 49 -7.60 -20.95 0.84
CA ALA A 49 -6.79 -19.85 1.36
C ALA A 49 -6.67 -18.71 0.34
N PHE A 50 -6.51 -19.05 -0.94
CA PHE A 50 -6.42 -18.08 -2.03
C PHE A 50 -7.75 -17.32 -2.20
N VAL A 51 -8.87 -18.00 -2.28
CA VAL A 51 -10.20 -17.35 -2.40
C VAL A 51 -10.48 -16.49 -1.16
N TRP A 52 -10.27 -17.02 0.05
CA TRP A 52 -10.48 -16.27 1.28
C TRP A 52 -9.69 -14.97 1.35
N ARG A 53 -8.39 -15.03 1.10
CA ARG A 53 -7.49 -13.88 1.22
C ARG A 53 -7.78 -12.77 0.22
N ASN A 54 -8.38 -13.12 -0.91
CA ASN A 54 -8.62 -12.19 -2.02
C ASN A 54 -10.09 -11.77 -2.19
N TRP A 55 -11.03 -12.42 -1.50
CA TRP A 55 -12.47 -12.27 -1.74
C TRP A 55 -12.99 -10.83 -1.70
N THR A 56 -12.44 -10.00 -0.83
CA THR A 56 -12.83 -8.58 -0.70
C THR A 56 -11.98 -7.61 -1.49
N LEU A 57 -10.93 -8.10 -2.17
CA LEU A 57 -9.95 -7.25 -2.85
C LEU A 57 -9.92 -7.43 -4.36
N VAL A 58 -10.19 -8.64 -4.85
CA VAL A 58 -10.02 -9.01 -6.25
C VAL A 58 -11.33 -9.57 -6.79
N PRO A 59 -11.79 -9.14 -7.98
CA PRO A 59 -13.01 -9.66 -8.57
C PRO A 59 -12.97 -11.19 -8.73
N ALA A 60 -14.09 -11.87 -8.44
CA ALA A 60 -14.17 -13.34 -8.52
C ALA A 60 -13.79 -13.89 -9.90
N ARG A 61 -14.09 -13.15 -10.97
CA ARG A 61 -13.67 -13.50 -12.34
C ARG A 61 -12.14 -13.60 -12.47
N LYS A 62 -11.40 -12.70 -11.79
CA LYS A 62 -9.94 -12.69 -11.83
C LYS A 62 -9.34 -13.84 -11.00
N LEU A 63 -10.00 -14.19 -9.88
CA LEU A 63 -9.62 -15.37 -9.11
C LEU A 63 -9.88 -16.66 -9.92
N ALA A 64 -10.96 -16.71 -10.68
CA ALA A 64 -11.29 -17.82 -11.56
C ALA A 64 -10.27 -17.99 -12.71
N GLU A 65 -9.80 -16.86 -13.28
CA GLU A 65 -8.73 -16.85 -14.29
C GLU A 65 -7.44 -17.50 -13.73
N VAL A 66 -7.02 -17.13 -12.52
CA VAL A 66 -5.83 -17.68 -11.87
C VAL A 66 -5.97 -19.18 -11.58
N LEU A 67 -7.16 -19.64 -11.19
CA LEU A 67 -7.46 -21.03 -10.89
C LEU A 67 -7.83 -21.87 -12.13
N GLU A 68 -7.88 -21.23 -13.31
CA GLU A 68 -8.27 -21.88 -14.58
C GLU A 68 -9.63 -22.60 -14.49
N THR A 69 -10.64 -21.93 -13.92
CA THR A 69 -11.95 -22.51 -13.64
C THR A 69 -13.09 -21.53 -13.91
N PRO A 70 -14.31 -22.01 -14.15
CA PRO A 70 -15.50 -21.13 -14.15
C PRO A 70 -15.65 -20.35 -12.84
N VAL A 71 -16.17 -19.12 -12.93
CA VAL A 71 -16.33 -18.22 -11.76
C VAL A 71 -17.30 -18.79 -10.71
N GLU A 72 -18.19 -19.65 -11.11
CA GLU A 72 -19.16 -20.36 -10.25
C GLU A 72 -18.45 -21.22 -9.22
N ASN A 73 -17.35 -21.89 -9.61
CA ASN A 73 -16.54 -22.70 -8.69
C ASN A 73 -15.87 -21.83 -7.61
N VAL A 74 -15.38 -20.66 -7.98
CA VAL A 74 -14.79 -19.71 -7.03
C VAL A 74 -15.86 -19.20 -6.04
N ARG A 75 -17.06 -18.90 -6.55
CA ARG A 75 -18.19 -18.51 -5.70
C ARG A 75 -18.61 -19.60 -4.75
N ALA A 76 -18.68 -20.85 -5.23
CA ALA A 76 -18.99 -22.00 -4.39
C ALA A 76 -17.95 -22.22 -3.28
N LEU A 77 -16.65 -22.07 -3.56
CA LEU A 77 -15.59 -22.10 -2.54
C LEU A 77 -15.79 -21.00 -1.49
N ALA A 78 -16.09 -19.77 -1.92
CA ALA A 78 -16.32 -18.66 -1.01
C ALA A 78 -17.55 -18.90 -0.12
N GLU A 79 -18.66 -19.33 -0.70
CA GLU A 79 -19.91 -19.62 0.00
C GLU A 79 -19.74 -20.77 1.00
N SER A 80 -19.01 -21.84 0.62
CA SER A 80 -18.75 -22.97 1.51
C SER A 80 -18.00 -22.57 2.80
N MET A 81 -17.24 -21.47 2.77
CA MET A 81 -16.54 -20.89 3.93
C MET A 81 -17.38 -19.80 4.64
N GLY A 82 -18.61 -19.54 4.22
CA GLY A 82 -19.49 -18.54 4.82
C GLY A 82 -19.14 -17.10 4.42
N LEU A 83 -18.39 -16.89 3.34
CA LEU A 83 -18.15 -15.55 2.83
C LEU A 83 -19.44 -15.00 2.19
N PRO A 84 -19.77 -13.71 2.42
CA PRO A 84 -20.94 -13.10 1.81
C PRO A 84 -20.77 -12.97 0.30
N PRO A 85 -21.86 -12.78 -0.46
CA PRO A 85 -21.78 -12.43 -1.88
C PRO A 85 -20.80 -11.27 -2.08
N GLN A 86 -19.96 -11.37 -3.12
CA GLN A 86 -18.96 -10.36 -3.40
C GLN A 86 -19.67 -9.05 -3.80
N ARG A 87 -19.34 -7.96 -3.11
CA ARG A 87 -19.75 -6.61 -3.53
C ARG A 87 -18.99 -6.21 -4.79
N ALA A 88 -19.47 -5.20 -5.51
CA ALA A 88 -18.70 -4.61 -6.60
C ALA A 88 -17.34 -4.18 -6.07
N ILE A 89 -16.29 -4.67 -6.72
CA ILE A 89 -14.91 -4.30 -6.39
C ILE A 89 -14.49 -3.28 -7.46
N GLU A 90 -14.22 -2.07 -7.00
CA GLU A 90 -13.74 -1.01 -7.87
C GLU A 90 -12.37 -1.40 -8.48
N PRO A 91 -12.05 -0.90 -9.69
CA PRO A 91 -10.79 -1.22 -10.38
C PRO A 91 -9.52 -0.90 -9.58
N GLU A 92 -9.66 -0.18 -8.49
CA GLU A 92 -8.58 0.29 -7.61
C GLU A 92 -7.78 -0.84 -6.92
N TRP A 93 -8.27 -2.09 -6.93
CA TRP A 93 -7.51 -3.21 -6.39
C TRP A 93 -6.12 -3.37 -7.05
N ASN A 94 -5.98 -2.91 -8.30
CA ASN A 94 -4.72 -2.84 -9.05
C ASN A 94 -4.14 -1.41 -9.11
N SER A 95 -4.59 -0.50 -8.25
CA SER A 95 -4.02 0.83 -8.13
C SER A 95 -2.56 0.78 -7.65
N PRO A 96 -1.80 1.88 -7.79
CA PRO A 96 -0.41 1.94 -7.35
C PRO A 96 -0.17 1.50 -5.90
N GLN A 97 -1.16 1.60 -5.02
CA GLN A 97 -1.06 1.16 -3.62
C GLN A 97 -1.77 -0.18 -3.36
N GLY A 98 -2.81 -0.51 -4.13
CA GLY A 98 -3.64 -1.70 -3.93
C GLY A 98 -2.90 -3.00 -4.22
N TYR A 99 -2.07 -3.02 -5.26
CA TYR A 99 -1.34 -4.22 -5.68
C TYR A 99 -0.42 -4.78 -4.59
N ILE A 100 0.18 -3.92 -3.74
CA ILE A 100 1.06 -4.35 -2.65
C ILE A 100 0.33 -5.33 -1.71
N THR A 101 -0.92 -4.99 -1.35
CA THR A 101 -1.72 -5.85 -0.48
C THR A 101 -2.04 -7.19 -1.14
N VAL A 102 -2.43 -7.16 -2.41
CA VAL A 102 -2.71 -8.38 -3.17
C VAL A 102 -1.46 -9.24 -3.32
N LEU A 103 -0.31 -8.64 -3.67
CA LEU A 103 0.96 -9.33 -3.80
C LEU A 103 1.38 -10.00 -2.47
N ARG A 104 1.35 -9.26 -1.36
CA ARG A 104 1.72 -9.78 -0.02
C ARG A 104 0.84 -10.93 0.42
N ARG A 105 -0.47 -10.87 0.18
CA ARG A 105 -1.42 -11.95 0.52
C ARG A 105 -1.17 -13.24 -0.25
N ASN A 106 -0.57 -13.14 -1.44
CA ASN A 106 -0.38 -14.25 -2.35
C ASN A 106 1.09 -14.70 -2.51
N TRP A 107 2.03 -14.03 -1.83
CA TRP A 107 3.46 -14.27 -1.96
C TRP A 107 3.87 -15.73 -1.66
N HIS A 108 3.19 -16.36 -0.68
CA HIS A 108 3.37 -17.74 -0.28
C HIS A 108 2.31 -18.70 -0.87
N LEU A 109 1.46 -18.23 -1.78
CA LEU A 109 0.41 -19.04 -2.38
C LEU A 109 0.63 -19.33 -3.86
N LEU A 110 1.15 -18.35 -4.61
CA LEU A 110 1.20 -18.40 -6.06
C LEU A 110 2.64 -18.32 -6.58
N PRO A 111 3.00 -19.02 -7.66
CA PRO A 111 4.21 -18.75 -8.42
C PRO A 111 4.12 -17.41 -9.14
N TYR A 112 5.21 -16.92 -9.69
CA TYR A 112 5.26 -15.63 -10.38
C TYR A 112 4.25 -15.51 -11.53
N ASP A 113 4.14 -16.52 -12.38
CA ASP A 113 3.23 -16.48 -13.53
C ASP A 113 1.78 -16.25 -13.11
N GLN A 114 1.35 -16.90 -12.02
CA GLN A 114 0.01 -16.70 -11.48
C GLN A 114 -0.14 -15.36 -10.72
N LEU A 115 0.95 -14.83 -10.15
CA LEU A 115 0.94 -13.46 -9.61
C LEU A 115 0.81 -12.42 -10.73
N LEU A 116 1.48 -12.60 -11.86
CA LEU A 116 1.33 -11.74 -13.04
C LEU A 116 -0.11 -11.79 -13.57
N THR A 117 -0.69 -12.98 -13.69
CA THR A 117 -2.10 -13.17 -14.06
C THR A 117 -3.03 -12.46 -13.08
N LEU A 118 -2.82 -12.66 -11.78
CA LEU A 118 -3.65 -12.07 -10.72
C LEU A 118 -3.62 -10.55 -10.74
N LEU A 119 -2.45 -9.97 -10.90
CA LEU A 119 -2.25 -8.52 -10.90
C LEU A 119 -2.57 -7.88 -12.25
N GLY A 120 -2.54 -8.65 -13.34
CA GLY A 120 -2.74 -8.14 -14.70
C GLY A 120 -1.63 -7.19 -15.17
N ILE A 121 -0.40 -7.44 -14.74
CA ILE A 121 0.79 -6.65 -15.07
C ILE A 121 1.83 -7.49 -15.80
N THR A 122 2.78 -6.82 -16.46
CA THR A 122 3.87 -7.49 -17.16
C THR A 122 4.96 -7.96 -16.19
N ARG A 123 5.83 -8.81 -16.68
CA ARG A 123 6.98 -9.32 -15.93
C ARG A 123 7.97 -8.19 -15.59
N GLU A 124 8.20 -7.30 -16.53
CA GLU A 124 9.07 -6.14 -16.39
C GLU A 124 8.53 -5.19 -15.32
N GLU A 125 7.23 -4.96 -15.34
CA GLU A 125 6.56 -4.11 -14.36
C GLU A 125 6.63 -4.72 -12.96
N LEU A 126 6.43 -6.02 -12.81
CA LEU A 126 6.57 -6.68 -11.51
C LEU A 126 8.01 -6.67 -11.01
N ALA A 127 9.00 -6.90 -11.91
CA ALA A 127 10.42 -6.84 -11.55
C ALA A 127 10.78 -5.45 -11.01
N TRP A 128 10.35 -4.41 -11.72
CA TRP A 128 10.56 -3.03 -11.29
C TRP A 128 9.90 -2.73 -9.94
N ARG A 129 8.62 -3.07 -9.78
CA ARG A 129 7.88 -2.86 -8.53
C ARG A 129 8.49 -3.58 -7.33
N LEU A 130 9.04 -4.77 -7.53
CA LEU A 130 9.69 -5.52 -6.45
C LEU A 130 11.00 -4.90 -5.99
N ILE A 131 11.78 -4.32 -6.91
CA ILE A 131 13.12 -3.80 -6.63
C ILE A 131 13.07 -2.32 -6.24
N GLU A 132 12.33 -1.51 -7.01
CA GLU A 132 12.37 -0.05 -6.94
C GLU A 132 11.24 0.55 -6.10
N ASP A 133 10.08 -0.14 -5.99
CA ASP A 133 8.95 0.42 -5.28
C ASP A 133 8.97 0.04 -3.79
N ASP A 134 9.21 1.04 -2.95
CA ASP A 134 9.07 0.98 -1.49
C ASP A 134 9.84 -0.17 -0.82
N TYR A 135 10.97 -0.61 -1.42
CA TYR A 135 11.75 -1.76 -0.92
C TYR A 135 10.92 -3.03 -0.77
N LEU A 136 9.98 -3.25 -1.68
CA LEU A 136 8.96 -4.28 -1.53
C LEU A 136 9.54 -5.68 -1.40
N PHE A 137 10.55 -6.03 -2.22
CA PHE A 137 11.20 -7.33 -2.14
C PHE A 137 11.89 -7.58 -0.80
N VAL A 138 12.51 -6.53 -0.22
CA VAL A 138 13.09 -6.58 1.13
C VAL A 138 12.01 -6.84 2.17
N LYS A 139 10.88 -6.12 2.08
CA LYS A 139 9.70 -6.29 2.97
C LYS A 139 9.03 -7.66 2.84
N LEU A 140 9.21 -8.34 1.72
CA LEU A 140 8.75 -9.71 1.47
C LEU A 140 9.76 -10.77 1.95
N GLY A 141 10.83 -10.38 2.66
CA GLY A 141 11.81 -11.27 3.25
C GLY A 141 12.98 -11.59 2.33
N TYR A 142 13.16 -10.83 1.26
CA TYR A 142 14.27 -10.98 0.30
C TYR A 142 14.29 -12.34 -0.42
N ARG A 143 13.15 -13.02 -0.47
CA ARG A 143 12.99 -14.34 -1.08
C ARG A 143 11.62 -14.50 -1.72
N LYS A 144 11.58 -15.20 -2.85
CA LYS A 144 10.34 -15.73 -3.40
C LYS A 144 10.20 -17.21 -3.01
N PRO A 145 9.24 -17.54 -2.13
CA PRO A 145 9.01 -18.92 -1.78
C PRO A 145 8.60 -19.76 -3.00
N TYR A 146 9.07 -20.98 -3.05
CA TYR A 146 8.60 -21.92 -4.04
C TYR A 146 7.13 -22.23 -3.80
N CYS A 147 6.30 -21.92 -4.78
CA CYS A 147 4.88 -22.23 -4.79
C CYS A 147 4.59 -23.01 -6.08
N PRO A 148 4.14 -24.26 -6.01
CA PRO A 148 3.67 -24.94 -7.21
C PRO A 148 2.45 -24.21 -7.78
N PRO A 149 2.18 -24.27 -9.09
CA PRO A 149 0.97 -23.72 -9.68
C PRO A 149 -0.29 -24.13 -8.90
N LEU A 150 -1.24 -23.22 -8.80
CA LEU A 150 -2.49 -23.42 -8.09
C LEU A 150 -3.64 -23.52 -9.09
N HIS A 151 -4.24 -24.69 -9.20
CA HIS A 151 -5.41 -24.94 -10.03
C HIS A 151 -6.62 -25.24 -9.17
N TYR A 152 -7.80 -25.10 -9.74
CA TYR A 152 -9.02 -25.55 -9.11
C TYR A 152 -9.04 -27.07 -9.02
N GLU A 153 -9.32 -27.58 -7.86
CA GLU A 153 -9.59 -28.98 -7.59
C GLU A 153 -10.99 -29.14 -7.02
N LYS A 154 -11.75 -30.13 -7.53
CA LYS A 154 -13.07 -30.42 -6.96
C LYS A 154 -12.93 -30.73 -5.47
N PRO A 155 -13.68 -30.04 -4.60
CA PRO A 155 -13.63 -30.29 -3.16
C PRO A 155 -13.83 -31.75 -2.78
N SER A 156 -12.99 -32.25 -1.87
CA SER A 156 -13.21 -33.53 -1.22
C SER A 156 -14.20 -33.36 -0.06
N GLU A 157 -14.83 -34.45 0.36
CA GLU A 157 -15.73 -34.42 1.55
C GLU A 157 -15.02 -33.87 2.81
N GLN A 158 -13.73 -34.15 2.98
CA GLN A 158 -12.96 -33.62 4.10
C GLN A 158 -12.81 -32.11 3.99
N ALA A 159 -12.52 -31.60 2.80
CA ALA A 159 -12.41 -30.17 2.53
C ALA A 159 -13.75 -29.44 2.75
N GLU A 160 -14.86 -30.05 2.31
CA GLU A 160 -16.20 -29.52 2.54
C GLU A 160 -16.54 -29.44 4.03
N ARG A 161 -16.26 -30.51 4.79
CA ARG A 161 -16.46 -30.49 6.26
C ARG A 161 -15.63 -29.42 6.95
N GLN A 162 -14.38 -29.20 6.53
CA GLN A 162 -13.54 -28.16 7.10
C GLN A 162 -14.01 -26.76 6.71
N ALA A 163 -14.43 -26.55 5.46
CA ALA A 163 -15.02 -25.29 5.01
C ALA A 163 -16.30 -24.96 5.80
N ALA A 164 -17.17 -25.96 6.04
CA ALA A 164 -18.38 -25.78 6.85
C ALA A 164 -18.06 -25.37 8.32
N ARG A 165 -16.96 -25.86 8.89
CA ARG A 165 -16.49 -25.41 10.23
C ARG A 165 -16.06 -23.95 10.20
N ILE A 166 -15.34 -23.55 9.14
CA ILE A 166 -14.98 -22.13 8.95
C ILE A 166 -16.26 -21.28 8.84
N ALA A 167 -17.23 -21.72 8.05
CA ALA A 167 -18.50 -21.01 7.90
C ALA A 167 -19.28 -20.86 9.22
N ALA A 168 -19.23 -21.88 10.09
CA ALA A 168 -19.81 -21.80 11.42
C ALA A 168 -19.13 -20.70 12.26
N GLN A 169 -17.79 -20.70 12.30
CA GLN A 169 -17.02 -19.68 13.01
C GLN A 169 -17.29 -18.27 12.48
N VAL A 170 -17.40 -18.12 11.14
CA VAL A 170 -17.72 -16.83 10.53
C VAL A 170 -19.08 -16.31 10.99
N ARG A 171 -20.11 -17.18 11.06
CA ARG A 171 -21.45 -16.80 11.54
C ARG A 171 -21.41 -16.36 13.01
N ASP A 172 -20.63 -17.02 13.85
CA ASP A 172 -20.50 -16.67 15.26
C ASP A 172 -19.82 -15.31 15.46
N ILE A 173 -18.78 -15.01 14.66
CA ILE A 173 -18.02 -13.76 14.74
C ILE A 173 -18.76 -12.61 14.06
N ARG A 174 -19.47 -12.90 12.97
CA ARG A 174 -20.24 -11.92 12.18
C ARG A 174 -21.70 -12.35 12.10
N PRO A 175 -22.48 -12.14 13.15
CA PRO A 175 -23.91 -12.41 13.07
C PRO A 175 -24.53 -11.62 11.91
N ALA A 176 -25.50 -12.24 11.23
CA ALA A 176 -26.15 -11.67 10.04
C ALA A 176 -26.92 -10.37 10.30
N THR A 177 -27.15 -10.01 11.55
CA THR A 177 -27.62 -8.67 11.91
C THR A 177 -26.50 -7.69 11.55
N ALA A 178 -26.70 -7.01 10.44
CA ALA A 178 -25.82 -5.95 10.00
C ALA A 178 -25.55 -5.01 11.17
N VAL A 179 -24.36 -5.08 11.74
CA VAL A 179 -23.85 -3.96 12.52
C VAL A 179 -23.83 -2.82 11.53
N ALA A 180 -24.65 -1.79 11.76
CA ALA A 180 -24.65 -0.60 10.95
C ALA A 180 -23.18 -0.18 10.78
N GLU A 181 -22.76 0.02 9.52
CA GLU A 181 -21.37 0.42 9.28
C GLU A 181 -21.14 1.71 10.08
N THR A 182 -20.39 1.61 11.15
CA THR A 182 -19.99 2.78 11.92
C THR A 182 -19.13 3.63 11.00
N PRO A 183 -19.44 4.92 10.81
CA PRO A 183 -18.60 5.80 10.02
C PRO A 183 -17.13 5.65 10.44
N ARG A 184 -16.22 5.65 9.47
CA ARG A 184 -14.79 5.34 9.69
C ARG A 184 -14.15 6.12 10.85
N PHE A 185 -14.62 7.33 11.11
CA PHE A 185 -14.11 8.23 12.15
C PHE A 185 -15.11 8.50 13.29
N ALA A 186 -16.16 7.68 13.45
CA ALA A 186 -17.13 7.86 14.52
C ALA A 186 -16.49 7.85 15.93
N PHE A 187 -15.34 7.19 16.09
CA PHE A 187 -14.59 7.23 17.34
C PHE A 187 -14.09 8.65 17.71
N ILE A 188 -13.93 9.56 16.73
CA ILE A 188 -13.55 10.95 16.99
C ILE A 188 -14.65 11.65 17.79
N ASP A 189 -15.92 11.41 17.45
CA ASP A 189 -17.06 11.98 18.19
C ASP A 189 -17.10 11.49 19.62
N GLU A 190 -16.80 10.20 19.83
CA GLU A 190 -16.67 9.62 21.17
C GLU A 190 -15.52 10.25 21.96
N PHE A 191 -14.36 10.38 21.33
CA PHE A 191 -13.17 10.98 21.96
C PHE A 191 -13.24 12.51 22.07
N SER A 192 -14.10 13.17 21.31
CA SER A 192 -14.32 14.63 21.43
C SER A 192 -15.08 15.00 22.70
N ARG A 193 -15.87 14.07 23.27
CA ARG A 193 -16.60 14.31 24.51
C ARG A 193 -15.63 14.48 25.66
N SER A 194 -15.83 15.53 26.46
CA SER A 194 -15.00 15.75 27.64
C SER A 194 -15.08 14.53 28.57
N HIS A 195 -13.94 13.99 28.90
CA HIS A 195 -13.82 12.86 29.80
C HIS A 195 -13.73 13.40 31.22
N LYS A 196 -14.66 12.99 32.11
CA LYS A 196 -14.47 13.20 33.54
C LYS A 196 -13.39 12.20 33.98
N PRO A 197 -12.23 12.66 34.49
CA PRO A 197 -11.19 11.75 34.91
C PRO A 197 -11.75 10.80 35.96
N ALA A 198 -11.64 9.51 35.74
CA ALA A 198 -12.14 8.47 36.63
C ALA A 198 -11.38 8.43 37.97
N ARG A 199 -10.22 9.08 38.05
CA ARG A 199 -9.40 9.26 39.27
C ARG A 199 -8.59 10.55 39.18
N LYS A 200 -8.33 11.18 40.34
CA LYS A 200 -7.27 12.19 40.44
C LYS A 200 -6.01 11.60 39.83
N ARG A 201 -5.42 12.34 38.90
CA ARG A 201 -4.10 12.07 38.34
C ARG A 201 -3.21 11.67 39.55
N GLN A 202 -2.77 10.43 39.59
CA GLN A 202 -1.50 10.18 40.26
C GLN A 202 -0.53 11.03 39.42
N GLU A 203 0.11 11.99 40.06
CA GLU A 203 1.23 12.70 39.44
C GLU A 203 2.06 11.62 38.75
N PRO A 204 2.46 11.81 37.50
CA PRO A 204 3.35 10.87 36.84
C PRO A 204 4.45 10.72 37.86
N ALA A 205 4.58 9.49 38.44
CA ALA A 205 5.53 9.24 39.47
C ALA A 205 6.80 9.90 38.99
N THR A 206 7.14 11.02 39.62
CA THR A 206 8.39 11.72 39.38
C THR A 206 9.37 10.60 39.48
N ALA A 207 9.99 10.25 38.35
CA ALA A 207 10.68 9.01 38.18
C ALA A 207 11.89 8.96 39.13
N ASP A 208 11.61 8.57 40.33
CA ASP A 208 12.55 8.00 41.26
C ASP A 208 12.28 6.49 41.43
N THR A 209 11.61 5.90 40.46
CA THR A 209 11.75 4.47 40.22
C THR A 209 13.00 4.35 39.36
N GLY A 210 14.10 3.90 39.96
CA GLY A 210 15.38 3.57 39.27
C GLY A 210 15.23 2.58 38.10
N GLY A 211 14.21 2.70 37.33
CA GLY A 211 13.79 1.94 36.14
C GLY A 211 13.53 2.87 34.99
N GLN A 212 14.38 2.78 34.06
CA GLN A 212 14.35 2.95 32.60
C GLN A 212 12.99 3.35 31.97
N GLY A 213 12.38 4.48 32.35
CA GLY A 213 11.22 5.05 31.69
C GLY A 213 11.67 5.97 30.54
N PHE A 214 11.05 5.86 29.37
CA PHE A 214 11.29 6.80 28.29
C PHE A 214 10.76 8.18 28.65
N ALA A 215 11.62 9.22 28.57
CA ALA A 215 11.23 10.60 28.82
C ALA A 215 10.25 11.12 27.76
N LEU A 216 10.35 10.61 26.52
CA LEU A 216 9.51 10.96 25.41
C LEU A 216 8.69 9.74 24.96
N ARG A 217 7.35 9.89 24.96
CA ARG A 217 6.38 8.89 24.52
C ARG A 217 5.53 9.48 23.42
N ILE A 218 5.83 9.09 22.17
CA ILE A 218 5.21 9.64 20.97
C ILE A 218 4.20 8.65 20.39
N ILE A 219 3.05 9.14 19.95
CA ILE A 219 2.13 8.39 19.10
C ILE A 219 2.24 8.81 17.64
N TYR A 220 2.00 7.86 16.75
CA TYR A 220 1.88 8.08 15.31
C TYR A 220 0.49 8.65 14.96
N PRO A 221 0.39 9.62 14.03
CA PRO A 221 -0.89 10.21 13.68
C PRO A 221 -1.70 9.28 12.77
N TYR A 222 -2.80 8.78 13.27
CA TYR A 222 -3.75 7.99 12.49
C TYR A 222 -4.43 8.79 11.37
N CYS A 223 -4.57 10.09 11.55
CA CYS A 223 -5.28 10.99 10.63
C CYS A 223 -4.49 11.31 9.35
N ALA A 224 -3.16 11.20 9.37
CA ALA A 224 -2.32 11.51 8.21
C ALA A 224 -2.61 10.63 6.98
N THR A 225 -3.29 9.51 7.14
CA THR A 225 -3.64 8.59 6.06
C THR A 225 -4.95 8.98 5.35
N PHE A 226 -5.75 9.89 5.91
CA PHE A 226 -7.15 10.08 5.51
C PHE A 226 -7.57 11.51 5.21
N GLY A 227 -6.63 12.40 5.05
CA GLY A 227 -6.88 13.80 4.75
C GLY A 227 -5.79 14.69 5.30
N ASP A 228 -5.94 16.00 5.12
CA ASP A 228 -5.01 16.99 5.66
C ASP A 228 -5.56 17.57 6.99
N PRO A 229 -5.05 17.10 8.13
CA PRO A 229 -5.58 17.52 9.44
C PRO A 229 -5.32 18.98 9.78
N LEU A 230 -4.54 19.69 8.98
CA LEU A 230 -4.20 21.09 9.19
C LEU A 230 -5.11 22.05 8.40
N THR A 231 -5.68 21.58 7.29
CA THR A 231 -6.53 22.42 6.41
C THR A 231 -7.99 22.01 6.42
N ASP A 232 -8.31 20.75 6.71
CA ASP A 232 -9.68 20.25 6.73
C ASP A 232 -10.35 20.62 8.08
N PRO A 233 -11.34 21.53 8.09
CA PRO A 233 -12.02 21.95 9.31
C PRO A 233 -12.91 20.86 9.92
N GLU A 234 -13.36 19.88 9.11
CA GLU A 234 -14.20 18.79 9.57
C GLU A 234 -13.36 17.65 10.18
N LEU A 235 -12.09 17.58 9.81
CA LEU A 235 -11.15 16.58 10.31
C LEU A 235 -10.47 17.07 11.60
N SER A 236 -11.18 17.12 12.71
CA SER A 236 -10.58 17.41 14.02
C SER A 236 -9.74 16.22 14.49
N SER A 237 -8.51 16.14 13.99
CA SER A 237 -7.62 15.00 14.19
C SER A 237 -7.22 14.74 15.64
N TYR A 238 -7.21 15.79 16.46
CA TYR A 238 -6.86 15.72 17.89
C TYR A 238 -7.82 16.56 18.71
N PRO A 239 -9.07 16.10 18.92
CA PRO A 239 -10.02 16.78 19.79
C PRO A 239 -9.54 16.79 21.24
N GLU A 240 -9.99 17.76 22.03
CA GLU A 240 -9.50 17.95 23.41
C GLU A 240 -9.68 16.71 24.28
N GLY A 241 -10.80 15.98 24.16
CA GLY A 241 -11.03 14.75 24.91
C GLY A 241 -10.02 13.66 24.60
N LEU A 242 -9.54 13.55 23.32
CA LEU A 242 -8.47 12.63 22.95
C LEU A 242 -7.12 13.06 23.52
N LEU A 243 -6.78 14.34 23.41
CA LEU A 243 -5.54 14.89 23.97
C LEU A 243 -5.47 14.69 25.47
N GLN A 244 -6.58 14.87 26.19
CA GLN A 244 -6.67 14.59 27.62
C GLN A 244 -6.38 13.11 27.91
N ARG A 245 -7.03 12.17 27.20
CA ARG A 245 -6.82 10.73 27.39
C ARG A 245 -5.39 10.30 27.06
N LEU A 246 -4.80 10.86 26.01
CA LEU A 246 -3.40 10.62 25.66
C LEU A 246 -2.45 11.08 26.76
N SER A 247 -2.66 12.28 27.31
CA SER A 247 -1.91 12.81 28.44
C SER A 247 -2.04 11.93 29.67
N GLU A 248 -3.26 11.49 30.00
CA GLU A 248 -3.53 10.57 31.11
C GLU A 248 -2.83 9.21 30.94
N ALA A 249 -2.71 8.74 29.70
CA ALA A 249 -1.94 7.54 29.34
C ALA A 249 -0.42 7.75 29.36
N GLY A 250 0.04 8.98 29.63
CA GLY A 250 1.45 9.35 29.68
C GLY A 250 2.09 9.68 28.33
N VAL A 251 1.28 9.86 27.27
CA VAL A 251 1.76 10.36 25.98
C VAL A 251 2.09 11.85 26.12
N ASN A 252 3.28 12.25 25.68
CA ASN A 252 3.74 13.64 25.72
C ASN A 252 4.25 14.13 24.37
N GLY A 253 4.05 13.36 23.29
CA GLY A 253 4.39 13.73 21.94
C GLY A 253 3.44 13.15 20.91
N ILE A 254 3.19 13.93 19.84
CA ILE A 254 2.50 13.49 18.63
C ILE A 254 3.48 13.66 17.47
N TRP A 255 3.78 12.57 16.80
CA TRP A 255 4.57 12.58 15.57
C TRP A 255 3.65 12.90 14.40
N MET A 256 3.98 13.92 13.62
CA MET A 256 3.20 14.34 12.47
C MET A 256 4.07 14.30 11.21
N HIS A 257 3.61 13.55 10.21
CA HIS A 257 4.25 13.55 8.91
C HIS A 257 4.02 14.90 8.23
N SER A 258 5.11 15.54 7.83
CA SER A 258 5.12 16.86 7.20
C SER A 258 5.90 16.80 5.91
N VAL A 259 5.35 17.44 4.88
CA VAL A 259 6.05 17.67 3.62
C VAL A 259 6.38 19.14 3.55
N LEU A 260 7.67 19.48 3.51
CA LEU A 260 8.13 20.87 3.59
C LEU A 260 7.47 21.76 2.55
N ARG A 261 7.34 21.27 1.31
CA ARG A 261 6.67 21.99 0.21
C ARG A 261 5.23 22.40 0.51
N THR A 262 4.54 21.72 1.43
CA THR A 262 3.17 22.07 1.82
C THR A 262 3.11 23.08 2.96
N LEU A 263 4.24 23.36 3.60
CA LEU A 263 4.36 24.29 4.74
C LEU A 263 5.02 25.60 4.37
N VAL A 264 5.55 25.74 3.15
CA VAL A 264 6.19 26.98 2.68
C VAL A 264 5.48 27.50 1.45
N PRO A 265 5.38 28.83 1.28
CA PRO A 265 4.86 29.41 0.05
C PRO A 265 5.83 29.15 -1.11
N PRO A 266 5.36 29.16 -2.37
CA PRO A 266 6.23 29.04 -3.54
C PRO A 266 7.14 30.26 -3.64
N ASP A 267 8.45 30.05 -3.83
CA ASP A 267 9.45 31.12 -3.96
C ASP A 267 10.07 31.23 -5.36
N GLY A 268 9.53 30.52 -6.34
CA GLY A 268 10.02 30.48 -7.72
C GLY A 268 10.98 29.33 -8.00
N ILE A 269 11.82 28.93 -7.07
CA ILE A 269 12.70 27.75 -7.18
C ILE A 269 12.09 26.57 -6.45
N PHE A 270 11.67 26.79 -5.21
CA PHE A 270 11.04 25.76 -4.39
C PHE A 270 9.54 25.70 -4.67
N PRO A 271 8.99 24.51 -4.96
CA PRO A 271 7.59 24.35 -5.32
C PRO A 271 6.70 24.34 -4.07
N GLY A 272 6.67 25.42 -3.34
CA GLY A 272 5.80 25.57 -2.18
C GLY A 272 4.32 25.42 -2.53
N ALA A 273 3.45 25.50 -1.53
CA ALA A 273 2.00 25.42 -1.70
C ALA A 273 1.36 26.79 -1.49
N ASP A 274 0.41 27.15 -2.36
CA ASP A 274 -0.34 28.42 -2.25
C ASP A 274 -1.13 28.49 -0.95
N ASP A 275 -1.56 27.37 -0.40
CA ASP A 275 -2.28 27.22 0.85
C ASP A 275 -1.38 26.95 2.09
N ALA A 276 -0.06 27.11 1.95
CA ALA A 276 0.91 26.90 3.04
C ALA A 276 0.56 27.71 4.29
N GLY A 277 0.07 28.93 4.12
CA GLY A 277 -0.38 29.78 5.22
C GLY A 277 -1.50 29.17 6.05
N LEU A 278 -2.47 28.53 5.40
CA LEU A 278 -3.57 27.84 6.10
C LEU A 278 -3.05 26.65 6.92
N ARG A 279 -2.10 25.88 6.39
CA ARG A 279 -1.47 24.76 7.11
C ARG A 279 -0.67 25.22 8.31
N ILE A 280 0.10 26.29 8.17
CA ILE A 280 0.85 26.90 9.29
C ILE A 280 -0.10 27.36 10.40
N GLU A 281 -1.19 28.01 10.06
CA GLU A 281 -2.19 28.41 11.06
C GLU A 281 -2.90 27.21 11.70
N GLY A 282 -3.19 26.17 10.92
CA GLY A 282 -3.71 24.90 11.44
C GLY A 282 -2.74 24.25 12.41
N LEU A 283 -1.45 24.21 12.06
CA LEU A 283 -0.39 23.68 12.91
C LEU A 283 -0.25 24.47 14.22
N LYS A 284 -0.27 25.80 14.17
CA LYS A 284 -0.24 26.66 15.39
C LYS A 284 -1.42 26.33 16.31
N ARG A 285 -2.64 26.28 15.77
CA ARG A 285 -3.82 25.89 16.55
C ARG A 285 -3.69 24.50 17.20
N LEU A 286 -3.11 23.54 16.48
CA LEU A 286 -2.88 22.21 17.02
C LEU A 286 -1.84 22.21 18.14
N VAL A 287 -0.72 22.92 17.96
CA VAL A 287 0.34 23.08 18.97
C VAL A 287 -0.21 23.70 20.23
N GLU A 288 -0.94 24.80 20.12
CA GLU A 288 -1.55 25.50 21.26
C GLU A 288 -2.55 24.61 22.02
N ARG A 289 -3.37 23.86 21.28
CA ARG A 289 -4.34 22.93 21.86
C ARG A 289 -3.65 21.76 22.58
N ALA A 290 -2.65 21.15 21.96
CA ALA A 290 -1.91 20.02 22.53
C ALA A 290 -1.08 20.43 23.75
N ALA A 291 -0.51 21.66 23.75
CA ALA A 291 0.27 22.18 24.85
C ALA A 291 -0.51 22.27 26.16
N LYS A 292 -1.83 22.51 26.12
CA LYS A 292 -2.70 22.51 27.31
C LYS A 292 -2.66 21.19 28.07
N TYR A 293 -2.32 20.09 27.38
CA TYR A 293 -2.24 18.73 27.93
C TYR A 293 -0.80 18.24 28.09
N GLY A 294 0.19 19.13 27.94
CA GLY A 294 1.60 18.77 28.05
C GLY A 294 2.10 17.88 26.89
N ILE A 295 1.46 17.99 25.72
CA ILE A 295 1.81 17.20 24.53
C ILE A 295 2.48 18.11 23.49
N GLY A 296 3.70 17.74 23.09
CA GLY A 296 4.43 18.41 22.01
C GLY A 296 4.08 17.85 20.62
N ILE A 297 4.17 18.67 19.58
CA ILE A 297 4.03 18.26 18.19
C ILE A 297 5.42 18.11 17.59
N TYR A 298 5.72 16.92 17.07
CA TYR A 298 7.00 16.57 16.46
C TYR A 298 6.79 16.39 14.97
N LEU A 299 7.34 17.29 14.16
CA LEU A 299 7.23 17.21 12.71
C LEU A 299 8.29 16.27 12.16
N TYR A 300 7.85 15.26 11.43
CA TYR A 300 8.72 14.46 10.59
C TYR A 300 8.74 15.07 9.19
N VAL A 301 9.82 15.79 8.91
CA VAL A 301 10.04 16.42 7.61
C VAL A 301 10.74 15.41 6.71
N ASN A 302 10.00 14.89 5.74
CA ASN A 302 10.49 13.91 4.78
C ASN A 302 10.83 14.60 3.45
N GLU A 303 11.95 15.29 3.43
CA GLU A 303 12.44 16.03 2.26
C GLU A 303 13.96 15.75 2.04
N PRO A 304 14.48 15.89 0.80
CA PRO A 304 13.73 16.24 -0.43
C PRO A 304 12.87 15.07 -0.95
N ARG A 305 11.66 15.39 -1.43
CA ARG A 305 10.80 14.41 -2.11
C ARG A 305 10.90 14.53 -3.61
N ALA A 306 10.61 13.41 -4.28
CA ALA A 306 10.48 13.38 -5.73
C ALA A 306 9.36 14.30 -6.22
N MET A 307 9.61 14.96 -7.34
CA MET A 307 8.73 15.91 -8.00
C MET A 307 8.40 15.41 -9.40
N ASN A 308 7.22 15.79 -9.91
CA ASN A 308 6.85 15.44 -11.27
C ASN A 308 7.85 16.03 -12.28
N LEU A 309 8.12 15.31 -13.37
CA LEU A 309 9.02 15.75 -14.44
C LEU A 309 8.65 17.14 -14.97
N SER A 310 7.35 17.44 -15.10
CA SER A 310 6.84 18.71 -15.55
C SER A 310 7.31 19.92 -14.72
N PHE A 311 7.55 19.73 -13.43
CA PHE A 311 8.11 20.75 -12.56
C PHE A 311 9.53 21.18 -13.01
N PHE A 312 10.36 20.20 -13.38
CA PHE A 312 11.73 20.45 -13.81
C PHE A 312 11.80 21.00 -15.25
N GLU A 313 10.90 20.55 -16.10
CA GLU A 313 10.87 20.94 -17.53
C GLU A 313 10.36 22.38 -17.75
N SER A 314 9.63 22.93 -16.80
CA SER A 314 9.05 24.25 -16.88
C SER A 314 10.08 25.39 -16.79
N ASP A 315 11.27 25.12 -16.28
CA ASP A 315 12.29 26.14 -16.03
C ASP A 315 13.72 25.56 -16.17
N PRO A 316 14.64 26.23 -16.93
CA PRO A 316 16.00 25.75 -17.12
C PRO A 316 16.82 25.62 -15.82
N GLN A 317 16.57 26.48 -14.81
CA GLN A 317 17.26 26.41 -13.52
C GLN A 317 16.79 25.17 -12.74
N ARG A 318 15.48 24.90 -12.74
CA ARG A 318 14.93 23.70 -12.15
C ARG A 318 15.42 22.42 -12.83
N LYS A 319 15.55 22.48 -14.16
CA LYS A 319 16.11 21.34 -14.93
C LYS A 319 17.54 21.02 -14.52
N ALA A 320 18.34 22.02 -14.17
CA ALA A 320 19.71 21.84 -13.69
C ALA A 320 19.76 21.17 -12.29
N LEU A 321 18.68 21.26 -11.51
CA LEU A 321 18.56 20.65 -10.19
C LEU A 321 17.90 19.26 -10.22
N MET A 322 17.63 18.73 -11.41
CA MET A 322 16.97 17.44 -11.57
C MET A 322 17.94 16.31 -11.24
N GLY A 323 17.63 15.55 -10.20
CA GLY A 323 18.38 14.38 -9.77
C GLY A 323 17.89 13.07 -10.36
N SER A 324 18.05 11.98 -9.61
CA SER A 324 17.69 10.63 -10.03
C SER A 324 16.18 10.50 -10.34
N ALA A 325 15.87 9.54 -11.20
CA ALA A 325 14.53 9.29 -11.71
C ALA A 325 13.88 8.08 -11.08
N GLU A 326 12.59 8.20 -10.79
CA GLU A 326 11.71 7.09 -10.46
C GLU A 326 10.39 7.29 -11.23
N GLY A 327 10.19 6.51 -12.31
CA GLY A 327 9.07 6.74 -13.23
C GLY A 327 9.05 8.19 -13.75
N ASP A 328 7.90 8.86 -13.59
CA ASP A 328 7.70 10.27 -13.97
C ASP A 328 8.13 11.27 -12.88
N GLN A 329 8.75 10.79 -11.82
CA GLN A 329 9.20 11.64 -10.72
C GLN A 329 10.73 11.77 -10.71
N ARG A 330 11.21 12.92 -10.25
CA ARG A 330 12.64 13.25 -10.12
C ARG A 330 12.92 13.78 -8.74
N ALA A 331 14.03 13.38 -8.14
CA ALA A 331 14.51 13.99 -6.92
C ALA A 331 15.07 15.39 -7.20
N LEU A 332 14.98 16.28 -6.22
CA LEU A 332 15.76 17.50 -6.19
C LEU A 332 17.19 17.14 -5.81
N CYS A 333 18.15 17.51 -6.66
CA CYS A 333 19.56 17.45 -6.34
C CYS A 333 19.97 18.79 -5.74
N THR A 334 20.35 18.80 -4.47
CA THR A 334 20.86 19.98 -3.77
C THR A 334 22.37 20.04 -3.86
#